data_d0ad732e60b1f0d49fce03154e61cec1
#
_entry.id   d0ad732e60b1f0d49fce03154e61cec1
#
_cell.length_a   1.000
_cell.length_b   1.000
_cell.length_c   1.000
_cell.angle_alpha   90.00
_cell.angle_beta   90.00
_cell.angle_gamma   90.00
#
_symmetry.space_group_name_H-M   'P 1'
#
loop_
_entity.id
_entity.type
_entity.pdbx_description
1 polymer ?
#
loop_
_entity_poly.entity_id
_entity_poly.type
_entity_poly.pdbx_seq_one_letter_code
_entity_poly.pdbx_strand_id
1 'polypeptide(L)'
;VHGANVAVSAPDANAVIEGLRSLDFLVVCDFFLSETAAEADLILPVTQWAEEEGTLTNLEGRVLRRRRALTPPPGVRSELWIMTRLAELLHAPSTFSEDPETVFEELRLASSGGLADYSGIDYAMLDRGEAAYWPYPSGGTGTPRLFLDAFAHADGRAVFTAVTPRRRSVSRNSAPASTADRGSADHLGKPMTLITGRLMEHYQSGAQTRRVAALVEARPEARLQLHPAAAAAQGIADGDYVSISNERGEVNCRAELSTDIRPETVFLPFHFPELESANRLTEAATDPISGMPEFKTSKVWIRPAASGDIPAGAHSGIQARVLQAEETS
;
A
#
# COMPACT_ATOMS: atom_id res chain seq x y z
N VAL A 1 6.78 11.12 4.96
CA VAL A 1 6.18 10.03 4.13
C VAL A 1 6.04 10.54 2.71
N HIS A 2 6.43 9.73 1.72
CA HIS A 2 6.32 10.08 0.29
C HIS A 2 5.43 9.07 -0.44
N GLY A 3 4.32 9.52 -1.03
CA GLY A 3 3.43 8.76 -1.92
C GLY A 3 2.92 7.45 -1.32
N ALA A 4 2.76 7.36 -0.01
CA ALA A 4 2.35 6.14 0.67
C ALA A 4 1.25 6.42 1.70
N ASN A 5 0.12 5.74 1.55
CA ASN A 5 -1.00 5.83 2.49
C ASN A 5 -0.88 4.75 3.59
N VAL A 6 0.12 4.90 4.47
CA VAL A 6 0.46 3.90 5.50
C VAL A 6 -0.64 3.73 6.55
N ALA A 7 -1.43 4.75 6.82
CA ALA A 7 -2.58 4.68 7.73
C ALA A 7 -3.64 3.63 7.30
N VAL A 8 -3.67 3.29 6.00
CA VAL A 8 -4.59 2.26 5.45
C VAL A 8 -3.83 1.00 5.06
N SER A 9 -2.63 1.13 4.48
CA SER A 9 -1.92 0.00 3.86
C SER A 9 -1.01 -0.79 4.79
N ALA A 10 -0.59 -0.22 5.91
CA ALA A 10 0.25 -0.91 6.87
C ALA A 10 -0.56 -1.84 7.80
N PRO A 11 0.02 -2.96 8.27
CA PRO A 11 -0.63 -3.81 9.27
C PRO A 11 -0.72 -3.09 10.62
N ASP A 12 -1.68 -3.50 11.45
CA ASP A 12 -2.00 -2.85 12.73
C ASP A 12 -2.22 -1.33 12.57
N ALA A 13 -3.19 -0.99 11.72
CA ALA A 13 -3.47 0.40 11.36
C ALA A 13 -3.71 1.32 12.57
N ASN A 14 -4.24 0.79 13.67
CA ASN A 14 -4.44 1.57 14.89
C ASN A 14 -3.11 1.99 15.50
N ALA A 15 -2.15 1.08 15.64
CA ALA A 15 -0.81 1.39 16.15
C ALA A 15 -0.04 2.32 15.20
N VAL A 16 -0.23 2.16 13.88
CA VAL A 16 0.38 3.05 12.88
C VAL A 16 -0.14 4.48 13.03
N ILE A 17 -1.45 4.68 13.15
CA ILE A 17 -2.06 5.99 13.32
C ILE A 17 -1.61 6.62 14.65
N GLU A 18 -1.60 5.86 15.74
CA GLU A 18 -1.09 6.33 17.03
C GLU A 18 0.40 6.72 16.93
N GLY A 19 1.20 5.92 16.21
CA GLY A 19 2.61 6.21 15.94
C GLY A 19 2.79 7.52 15.15
N LEU A 20 2.02 7.72 14.07
CA LEU A 20 2.06 8.97 13.29
C LEU A 20 1.72 10.19 14.16
N ARG A 21 0.67 10.10 14.99
CA ARG A 21 0.24 11.18 15.91
C ARG A 21 1.22 11.46 17.03
N SER A 22 2.11 10.52 17.35
CA SER A 22 3.13 10.68 18.40
C SER A 22 4.42 11.35 17.93
N LEU A 23 4.55 11.58 16.61
CA LEU A 23 5.70 12.28 16.04
C LEU A 23 5.70 13.76 16.43
N ASP A 24 6.88 14.31 16.70
CA ASP A 24 7.04 15.75 16.95
C ASP A 24 6.71 16.59 15.70
N PHE A 25 6.93 16.02 14.52
CA PHE A 25 6.63 16.67 13.24
C PHE A 25 6.51 15.63 12.12
N LEU A 26 5.39 15.63 11.41
CA LEU A 26 5.11 14.74 10.27
C LEU A 26 4.93 15.53 8.99
N VAL A 27 5.78 15.26 8.01
CA VAL A 27 5.63 15.77 6.63
C VAL A 27 5.16 14.67 5.71
N VAL A 28 4.12 14.94 4.93
CA VAL A 28 3.62 14.02 3.91
C VAL A 28 3.65 14.66 2.54
N CYS A 29 4.31 14.00 1.59
CA CYS A 29 4.29 14.35 0.18
C CYS A 29 3.30 13.41 -0.51
N ASP A 30 2.18 13.92 -0.98
CA ASP A 30 1.16 13.13 -1.68
C ASP A 30 0.41 14.02 -2.68
N PHE A 31 -0.21 13.41 -3.69
CA PHE A 31 -1.01 14.13 -4.68
C PHE A 31 -2.51 14.09 -4.36
N PHE A 32 -2.91 13.35 -3.35
CA PHE A 32 -4.24 13.42 -2.74
C PHE A 32 -4.12 13.65 -1.23
N LEU A 33 -5.14 14.25 -0.65
CA LEU A 33 -5.32 14.25 0.80
C LEU A 33 -5.73 12.83 1.23
N SER A 34 -4.71 11.99 1.44
CA SER A 34 -4.87 10.62 1.92
C SER A 34 -5.07 10.58 3.43
N GLU A 35 -5.47 9.42 3.96
CA GLU A 35 -5.65 9.23 5.40
C GLU A 35 -4.33 9.45 6.17
N THR A 36 -3.18 9.15 5.56
CA THR A 36 -1.87 9.47 6.11
C THR A 36 -1.59 10.97 6.08
N ALA A 37 -1.95 11.65 4.97
CA ALA A 37 -1.80 13.09 4.86
C ALA A 37 -2.71 13.85 5.84
N ALA A 38 -3.87 13.28 6.20
CA ALA A 38 -4.75 13.87 7.20
C ALA A 38 -4.17 13.88 8.62
N GLU A 39 -3.16 13.06 8.91
CA GLU A 39 -2.44 13.05 10.19
C GLU A 39 -1.19 13.96 10.20
N ALA A 40 -0.85 14.60 9.06
CA ALA A 40 0.38 15.37 8.91
C ALA A 40 0.30 16.79 9.47
N ASP A 41 1.43 17.28 10.01
CA ASP A 41 1.62 18.69 10.35
C ASP A 41 1.86 19.56 9.11
N LEU A 42 2.50 18.98 8.08
CA LEU A 42 2.77 19.65 6.80
C LEU A 42 2.52 18.71 5.64
N ILE A 43 1.73 19.17 4.68
CA ILE A 43 1.46 18.45 3.43
C ILE A 43 2.13 19.21 2.27
N LEU A 44 2.94 18.50 1.49
CA LEU A 44 3.56 19.02 0.28
C LEU A 44 2.88 18.35 -0.93
N PRO A 45 2.05 19.09 -1.69
CA PRO A 45 1.41 18.56 -2.88
C PRO A 45 2.44 18.21 -3.95
N VAL A 46 2.47 16.95 -4.39
CA VAL A 46 3.41 16.44 -5.40
C VAL A 46 2.72 16.08 -6.70
N THR A 47 3.50 16.10 -7.79
CA THR A 47 3.05 15.61 -9.08
C THR A 47 2.73 14.13 -9.04
N GLN A 48 1.71 13.73 -9.80
CA GLN A 48 1.45 12.31 -10.08
C GLN A 48 2.15 11.89 -11.39
N TRP A 49 2.18 10.59 -11.66
CA TRP A 49 2.98 10.01 -12.74
C TRP A 49 2.75 10.60 -14.14
N ALA A 50 1.54 11.09 -14.45
CA ALA A 50 1.23 11.69 -15.74
C ALA A 50 1.62 13.20 -15.84
N GLU A 51 1.92 13.82 -14.71
CA GLU A 51 2.27 15.25 -14.57
C GLU A 51 3.77 15.49 -14.54
N GLU A 52 4.59 14.44 -14.59
CA GLU A 52 6.04 14.52 -14.60
C GLU A 52 6.66 13.61 -15.65
N GLU A 53 7.94 13.81 -15.95
CA GLU A 53 8.69 12.98 -16.87
C GLU A 53 9.86 12.27 -16.18
N GLY A 54 10.45 11.31 -16.88
CA GLY A 54 11.55 10.51 -16.37
C GLY A 54 11.68 9.19 -17.09
N THR A 55 12.19 8.21 -16.41
CA THR A 55 12.29 6.83 -16.89
C THR A 55 11.52 5.87 -15.97
N LEU A 56 11.14 4.75 -16.52
CA LEU A 56 10.49 3.65 -15.81
C LEU A 56 11.08 2.32 -16.29
N THR A 57 11.54 1.49 -15.38
CA THR A 57 11.91 0.10 -15.68
C THR A 57 10.75 -0.82 -15.31
N ASN A 58 10.22 -1.54 -16.29
CA ASN A 58 9.11 -2.46 -16.09
C ASN A 58 9.55 -3.86 -15.59
N LEU A 59 8.60 -4.76 -15.35
CA LEU A 59 8.91 -6.12 -14.86
C LEU A 59 9.74 -6.98 -15.81
N GLU A 60 9.75 -6.66 -17.12
CA GLU A 60 10.62 -7.33 -18.10
C GLU A 60 12.06 -6.83 -18.05
N GLY A 61 12.35 -5.79 -17.27
CA GLY A 61 13.61 -5.07 -17.30
C GLY A 61 13.69 -4.05 -18.42
N ARG A 62 12.63 -3.77 -19.17
CA ARG A 62 12.62 -2.77 -20.20
C ARG A 62 12.56 -1.37 -19.60
N VAL A 63 13.50 -0.53 -19.97
CA VAL A 63 13.55 0.89 -19.60
C VAL A 63 12.76 1.70 -20.60
N LEU A 64 11.78 2.43 -20.12
CA LEU A 64 10.84 3.23 -20.91
C LEU A 64 11.02 4.70 -20.59
N ARG A 65 10.90 5.55 -21.61
CA ARG A 65 10.80 7.00 -21.46
C ARG A 65 9.37 7.36 -21.07
N ARG A 66 9.18 7.92 -19.87
CA ARG A 66 7.92 8.51 -19.44
C ARG A 66 7.93 10.00 -19.74
N ARG A 67 7.02 10.45 -20.60
CA ARG A 67 6.84 11.86 -20.93
C ARG A 67 5.66 12.42 -20.18
N ARG A 68 5.78 13.64 -19.70
CA ARG A 68 4.67 14.36 -19.09
C ARG A 68 3.52 14.52 -20.07
N ALA A 69 2.34 14.07 -19.68
CA ALA A 69 1.10 14.12 -20.44
C ALA A 69 0.15 15.23 -19.98
N LEU A 70 0.25 15.62 -18.71
CA LEU A 70 -0.63 16.63 -18.09
C LEU A 70 0.21 17.75 -17.46
N THR A 71 -0.35 18.96 -17.47
CA THR A 71 0.21 20.07 -16.71
C THR A 71 -0.21 19.93 -15.25
N PRO A 72 0.72 19.94 -14.28
CA PRO A 72 0.34 19.86 -12.87
C PRO A 72 -0.47 21.09 -12.45
N PRO A 73 -1.37 20.97 -11.48
CA PRO A 73 -2.08 22.10 -10.90
C PRO A 73 -1.13 23.16 -10.32
N PRO A 74 -1.57 24.42 -10.23
CA PRO A 74 -0.76 25.46 -9.59
C PRO A 74 -0.38 25.09 -8.15
N GLY A 75 0.88 25.35 -7.79
CA GLY A 75 1.39 25.03 -6.44
C GLY A 75 1.96 23.62 -6.27
N VAL A 76 1.57 22.66 -7.11
CA VAL A 76 2.13 21.30 -7.10
C VAL A 76 3.58 21.31 -7.62
N ARG A 77 4.45 20.51 -7.00
CA ARG A 77 5.87 20.40 -7.35
C ARG A 77 6.29 18.93 -7.52
N SER A 78 7.31 18.69 -8.34
CA SER A 78 7.90 17.35 -8.42
C SER A 78 8.66 17.02 -7.14
N GLU A 79 8.79 15.73 -6.82
CA GLU A 79 9.61 15.32 -5.67
C GLU A 79 11.08 15.69 -5.85
N LEU A 80 11.60 15.68 -7.08
CA LEU A 80 12.96 16.15 -7.37
C LEU A 80 13.14 17.63 -6.98
N TRP A 81 12.17 18.50 -7.31
CA TRP A 81 12.19 19.89 -6.88
C TRP A 81 12.19 20.04 -5.35
N ILE A 82 11.33 19.26 -4.67
CA ILE A 82 11.23 19.29 -3.21
C ILE A 82 12.56 18.87 -2.58
N MET A 83 13.16 17.77 -3.06
CA MET A 83 14.44 17.26 -2.54
C MET A 83 15.59 18.23 -2.79
N THR A 84 15.65 18.83 -3.99
CA THR A 84 16.65 19.85 -4.31
C THR A 84 16.52 21.05 -3.38
N ARG A 85 15.28 21.55 -3.21
CA ARG A 85 15.04 22.71 -2.34
C ARG A 85 15.30 22.42 -0.87
N LEU A 86 14.95 21.23 -0.40
CA LEU A 86 15.24 20.81 0.97
C LEU A 86 16.74 20.70 1.22
N ALA A 87 17.49 20.13 0.28
CA ALA A 87 18.95 20.03 0.37
C ALA A 87 19.62 21.40 0.45
N GLU A 88 19.17 22.37 -0.37
CA GLU A 88 19.66 23.76 -0.31
C GLU A 88 19.41 24.37 1.08
N LEU A 89 18.18 24.26 1.60
CA LEU A 89 17.80 24.82 2.90
C LEU A 89 18.53 24.17 4.07
N LEU A 90 18.88 22.91 3.95
CA LEU A 90 19.66 22.16 4.94
C LEU A 90 21.16 22.31 4.76
N HIS A 91 21.61 23.10 3.77
CA HIS A 91 23.03 23.29 3.44
C HIS A 91 23.75 21.95 3.19
N ALA A 92 23.10 21.05 2.42
CA ALA A 92 23.68 19.76 2.06
C ALA A 92 25.03 19.95 1.36
N PRO A 93 26.01 19.07 1.59
CA PRO A 93 27.36 19.21 0.99
C PRO A 93 27.37 18.95 -0.52
N SER A 94 26.30 18.34 -1.04
CA SER A 94 26.12 18.04 -2.47
C SER A 94 24.91 18.77 -3.02
N THR A 95 24.99 19.19 -4.28
CA THR A 95 23.85 19.74 -5.03
C THR A 95 23.05 18.58 -5.63
N PHE A 96 21.74 18.72 -5.64
CA PHE A 96 20.82 17.79 -6.31
C PHE A 96 20.28 18.49 -7.57
N SER A 97 19.90 17.70 -8.57
CA SER A 97 19.26 18.23 -9.78
C SER A 97 17.76 17.94 -9.74
N GLU A 98 16.97 18.91 -10.16
CA GLU A 98 15.53 18.71 -10.43
C GLU A 98 15.24 18.26 -11.87
N ASP A 99 16.27 18.21 -12.72
CA ASP A 99 16.16 17.72 -14.08
C ASP A 99 16.26 16.19 -14.12
N PRO A 100 15.21 15.48 -14.57
CA PRO A 100 15.19 14.02 -14.59
C PRO A 100 16.25 13.38 -15.49
N GLU A 101 16.66 14.05 -16.57
CA GLU A 101 17.72 13.56 -17.45
C GLU A 101 19.06 13.58 -16.73
N THR A 102 19.40 14.69 -16.07
CA THR A 102 20.61 14.82 -15.26
C THR A 102 20.67 13.76 -14.14
N VAL A 103 19.56 13.51 -13.46
CA VAL A 103 19.48 12.46 -12.42
C VAL A 103 19.68 11.07 -13.03
N PHE A 104 19.13 10.82 -14.22
CA PHE A 104 19.34 9.55 -14.91
C PHE A 104 20.79 9.36 -15.37
N GLU A 105 21.46 10.42 -15.83
CA GLU A 105 22.89 10.38 -16.16
C GLU A 105 23.74 10.02 -14.93
N GLU A 106 23.41 10.56 -13.77
CA GLU A 106 24.10 10.19 -12.52
C GLU A 106 23.88 8.70 -12.18
N LEU A 107 22.65 8.18 -12.33
CA LEU A 107 22.36 6.75 -12.18
C LEU A 107 23.18 5.89 -13.14
N ARG A 108 23.30 6.30 -14.40
CA ARG A 108 24.12 5.61 -15.41
C ARG A 108 25.58 5.49 -14.97
N LEU A 109 26.15 6.60 -14.53
CA LEU A 109 27.54 6.64 -14.06
C LEU A 109 27.74 5.80 -12.79
N ALA A 110 26.84 5.94 -11.82
CA ALA A 110 26.92 5.23 -10.54
C ALA A 110 26.73 3.70 -10.67
N SER A 111 25.94 3.26 -11.66
CA SER A 111 25.65 1.84 -11.88
C SER A 111 26.65 1.13 -12.80
N SER A 112 27.55 1.87 -13.45
CA SER A 112 28.47 1.35 -14.45
C SER A 112 29.38 0.25 -13.89
N GLY A 113 29.37 -0.90 -14.57
CA GLY A 113 30.14 -2.10 -14.15
C GLY A 113 29.52 -2.88 -12.99
N GLY A 114 28.40 -2.44 -12.46
CA GLY A 114 27.65 -3.15 -11.41
C GLY A 114 26.67 -4.19 -11.96
N LEU A 115 26.03 -4.93 -11.05
CA LEU A 115 24.98 -5.91 -11.41
C LEU A 115 23.75 -5.24 -12.03
N ALA A 116 23.49 -4.00 -11.66
CA ALA A 116 22.33 -3.19 -12.08
C ALA A 116 22.77 -2.09 -13.05
N ASP A 117 23.50 -2.43 -14.09
CA ASP A 117 24.16 -1.49 -14.99
C ASP A 117 23.17 -0.81 -15.96
N TYR A 118 23.08 0.51 -15.91
CA TYR A 118 22.31 1.37 -16.83
C TYR A 118 23.21 2.14 -17.79
N SER A 119 24.54 1.96 -17.76
CA SER A 119 25.51 2.85 -18.43
C SER A 119 25.36 2.92 -19.96
N GLY A 120 24.78 1.90 -20.57
CA GLY A 120 24.52 1.85 -22.02
C GLY A 120 23.21 2.47 -22.47
N ILE A 121 22.38 2.99 -21.55
CA ILE A 121 21.07 3.57 -21.87
C ILE A 121 21.14 5.08 -21.71
N ASP A 122 20.64 5.84 -22.68
CA ASP A 122 20.48 7.28 -22.60
C ASP A 122 19.11 7.75 -23.08
N TYR A 123 18.74 8.97 -22.77
CA TYR A 123 17.47 9.56 -23.17
C TYR A 123 17.30 9.60 -24.69
N ALA A 124 18.37 9.88 -25.43
CA ALA A 124 18.31 9.92 -26.88
C ALA A 124 17.95 8.56 -27.50
N MET A 125 18.49 7.47 -26.95
CA MET A 125 18.12 6.10 -27.32
C MET A 125 16.64 5.84 -27.02
N LEU A 126 16.18 6.16 -25.80
CA LEU A 126 14.81 5.95 -25.39
C LEU A 126 13.83 6.81 -26.20
N ASP A 127 14.20 8.03 -26.55
CA ASP A 127 13.40 8.95 -27.34
C ASP A 127 13.26 8.52 -28.81
N ARG A 128 14.23 7.77 -29.35
CA ARG A 128 14.11 7.10 -30.66
C ARG A 128 13.21 5.86 -30.60
N GLY A 129 12.73 5.47 -29.43
CA GLY A 129 11.88 4.30 -29.22
C GLY A 129 12.64 2.98 -29.25
N GLU A 130 13.96 3.00 -29.08
CA GLU A 130 14.77 1.79 -29.03
C GLU A 130 14.42 0.96 -27.80
N ALA A 131 14.46 -0.36 -27.94
CA ALA A 131 14.18 -1.29 -26.86
C ALA A 131 15.42 -1.48 -25.99
N ALA A 132 15.46 -0.79 -24.85
CA ALA A 132 16.54 -0.88 -23.89
C ALA A 132 16.13 -1.83 -22.74
N TYR A 133 16.87 -2.92 -22.58
CA TYR A 133 16.63 -3.92 -21.53
C TYR A 133 17.80 -3.92 -20.53
N TRP A 134 17.49 -3.64 -19.32
CA TRP A 134 18.39 -3.63 -18.16
C TRP A 134 18.69 -5.07 -17.67
N PRO A 135 19.92 -5.38 -17.21
CA PRO A 135 21.12 -4.54 -17.25
C PRO A 135 21.62 -4.26 -18.67
N TYR A 136 22.14 -3.05 -18.90
CA TYR A 136 22.61 -2.62 -20.20
C TYR A 136 23.97 -1.88 -20.06
N PRO A 137 25.09 -2.62 -20.04
CA PRO A 137 26.43 -2.02 -19.96
C PRO A 137 26.76 -1.19 -21.18
N SER A 138 27.58 -0.17 -21.01
CA SER A 138 28.08 0.66 -22.12
C SER A 138 28.79 -0.21 -23.17
N GLY A 139 28.46 -0.02 -24.45
CA GLY A 139 28.95 -0.83 -25.55
C GLY A 139 28.35 -2.24 -25.67
N GLY A 140 27.40 -2.58 -24.80
CA GLY A 140 26.65 -3.84 -24.84
C GLY A 140 25.35 -3.77 -25.66
N THR A 141 24.58 -4.84 -25.65
CA THR A 141 23.30 -4.96 -26.38
C THR A 141 22.07 -5.01 -25.46
N GLY A 142 22.30 -4.82 -24.16
CA GLY A 142 21.25 -5.00 -23.15
C GLY A 142 20.91 -6.46 -22.87
N THR A 143 20.01 -6.67 -21.91
CA THR A 143 19.65 -8.01 -21.38
C THR A 143 18.14 -8.24 -21.51
N PRO A 144 17.58 -8.55 -22.68
CA PRO A 144 16.14 -8.73 -22.87
C PRO A 144 15.57 -9.92 -22.08
N ARG A 145 16.42 -10.81 -21.60
CA ARG A 145 16.04 -11.93 -20.76
C ARG A 145 17.15 -12.25 -19.77
N LEU A 146 16.83 -12.04 -18.49
CA LEU A 146 17.76 -12.38 -17.39
C LEU A 146 18.00 -13.88 -17.29
N PHE A 147 19.20 -14.25 -16.86
CA PHE A 147 19.58 -15.64 -16.54
C PHE A 147 19.43 -16.64 -17.69
N LEU A 148 19.53 -16.17 -18.96
CA LEU A 148 19.43 -17.05 -20.11
C LEU A 148 20.59 -18.06 -20.17
N ASP A 149 21.81 -17.60 -19.90
CA ASP A 149 23.04 -18.39 -20.03
C ASP A 149 23.54 -18.89 -18.69
N ALA A 150 23.44 -18.09 -17.62
CA ALA A 150 23.91 -18.45 -16.28
C ALA A 150 23.21 -17.60 -15.22
N PHE A 151 23.12 -18.13 -13.98
CA PHE A 151 22.72 -17.37 -12.80
C PHE A 151 23.93 -16.60 -12.24
N ALA A 152 23.67 -15.53 -11.49
CA ALA A 152 24.70 -14.65 -10.89
C ALA A 152 25.37 -15.28 -9.66
N HIS A 153 25.79 -16.54 -9.76
CA HIS A 153 26.57 -17.27 -8.77
C HIS A 153 27.91 -17.69 -9.39
N ALA A 154 28.91 -17.93 -8.56
CA ALA A 154 30.25 -18.26 -9.03
C ALA A 154 30.30 -19.49 -9.95
N ASP A 155 29.40 -20.46 -9.76
CA ASP A 155 29.28 -21.67 -10.59
C ASP A 155 28.22 -21.52 -11.71
N GLY A 156 27.61 -20.36 -11.85
CA GLY A 156 26.56 -20.07 -12.86
C GLY A 156 25.24 -20.80 -12.65
N ARG A 157 25.06 -21.51 -11.54
CA ARG A 157 23.87 -22.35 -11.31
C ARG A 157 22.85 -21.67 -10.40
N ALA A 158 21.58 -22.10 -10.54
CA ALA A 158 20.51 -21.72 -9.62
C ALA A 158 20.76 -22.36 -8.24
N VAL A 159 20.54 -21.59 -7.19
CA VAL A 159 20.56 -22.09 -5.81
C VAL A 159 19.13 -22.41 -5.38
N PHE A 160 18.89 -23.66 -5.03
CA PHE A 160 17.64 -24.11 -4.45
C PHE A 160 17.75 -24.09 -2.93
N THR A 161 16.92 -23.26 -2.29
CA THR A 161 16.84 -23.23 -0.83
C THR A 161 15.67 -24.10 -0.38
N ALA A 162 15.94 -25.08 0.48
CA ALA A 162 14.88 -25.87 1.10
C ALA A 162 14.06 -24.97 2.04
N VAL A 163 12.79 -24.81 1.72
CA VAL A 163 11.85 -24.03 2.55
C VAL A 163 11.25 -24.97 3.58
N THR A 164 11.56 -24.73 4.86
CA THR A 164 10.85 -25.39 5.97
C THR A 164 9.64 -24.54 6.36
N PRO A 165 8.42 -25.06 6.24
CA PRO A 165 7.23 -24.34 6.67
C PRO A 165 7.34 -23.96 8.15
N ARG A 166 7.35 -22.67 8.45
CA ARG A 166 7.32 -22.21 9.84
C ARG A 166 5.91 -22.38 10.38
N ARG A 167 5.77 -23.09 11.49
CA ARG A 167 4.56 -22.98 12.27
C ARG A 167 4.54 -21.57 12.82
N ARG A 168 3.52 -20.80 12.43
CA ARG A 168 3.29 -19.46 12.98
C ARG A 168 3.27 -19.58 14.50
N SER A 169 4.34 -19.14 15.14
CA SER A 169 4.29 -18.93 16.58
C SER A 169 3.39 -17.72 16.78
N VAL A 170 2.26 -17.93 17.43
CA VAL A 170 1.51 -16.80 18.01
C VAL A 170 2.51 -16.10 18.92
N SER A 171 3.03 -14.96 18.47
CA SER A 171 4.00 -14.20 19.26
C SER A 171 3.31 -13.80 20.56
N ARG A 172 3.75 -14.38 21.66
CA ARG A 172 3.36 -13.95 23.02
C ARG A 172 4.10 -12.67 23.45
N ASN A 173 4.90 -12.08 22.57
CA ASN A 173 5.80 -10.97 22.86
C ASN A 173 5.57 -9.74 21.98
N SER A 174 4.33 -9.43 21.63
CA SER A 174 4.01 -8.03 21.39
C SER A 174 3.90 -7.39 22.78
N ALA A 175 4.82 -6.49 23.10
CA ALA A 175 4.67 -5.64 24.29
C ALA A 175 3.27 -5.02 24.24
N PRO A 176 2.54 -4.94 25.37
CA PRO A 176 1.23 -4.36 25.35
C PRO A 176 1.37 -2.90 24.90
N ALA A 177 0.85 -2.60 23.72
CA ALA A 177 0.55 -1.24 23.35
C ALA A 177 -0.31 -0.67 24.48
N SER A 178 -0.01 0.55 24.91
CA SER A 178 -0.52 1.27 26.05
C SER A 178 -1.94 0.84 26.45
N THR A 179 -2.07 0.43 27.69
CA THR A 179 -3.29 0.03 28.35
C THR A 179 -4.30 1.18 28.48
N ALA A 180 -5.01 1.50 27.42
CA ALA A 180 -6.41 1.85 27.61
C ALA A 180 -7.12 0.50 27.66
N ASP A 181 -7.74 0.20 28.78
CA ASP A 181 -8.53 -1.00 29.08
C ASP A 181 -9.60 -1.20 27.99
N ARG A 182 -9.19 -1.81 26.88
CA ARG A 182 -10.13 -2.25 25.82
C ARG A 182 -10.65 -3.57 26.32
N GLY A 183 -11.80 -3.47 26.99
CA GLY A 183 -12.48 -4.56 27.63
C GLY A 183 -12.34 -5.85 26.84
N SER A 184 -12.01 -6.92 27.52
CA SER A 184 -12.09 -8.28 26.98
C SER A 184 -13.53 -8.47 26.50
N ALA A 185 -13.79 -8.18 25.22
CA ALA A 185 -15.03 -8.59 24.60
C ALA A 185 -15.07 -10.11 24.78
N ASP A 186 -16.09 -10.62 25.47
CA ASP A 186 -16.38 -12.05 25.54
C ASP A 186 -16.56 -12.54 24.10
N HIS A 187 -15.48 -13.06 23.51
CA HIS A 187 -15.50 -13.60 22.16
C HIS A 187 -16.31 -14.90 22.17
N LEU A 188 -17.58 -14.78 21.83
CA LEU A 188 -18.46 -15.93 21.67
C LEU A 188 -18.13 -16.67 20.38
N GLY A 189 -17.90 -17.98 20.47
CA GLY A 189 -17.69 -18.83 19.30
C GLY A 189 -16.22 -19.16 18.99
N LYS A 190 -16.02 -19.91 17.90
CA LYS A 190 -14.68 -20.28 17.42
C LYS A 190 -14.08 -19.16 16.58
N PRO A 191 -12.79 -18.85 16.74
CA PRO A 191 -12.12 -17.89 15.87
C PRO A 191 -12.10 -18.39 14.43
N MET A 192 -12.25 -17.46 13.49
CA MET A 192 -12.11 -17.69 12.06
C MET A 192 -10.77 -17.14 11.55
N THR A 193 -10.33 -17.63 10.41
CA THR A 193 -9.15 -17.10 9.74
C THR A 193 -9.57 -15.96 8.82
N LEU A 194 -9.16 -14.73 9.13
CA LEU A 194 -9.29 -13.60 8.24
C LEU A 194 -8.19 -13.64 7.17
N ILE A 195 -8.59 -13.56 5.91
CA ILE A 195 -7.70 -13.32 4.76
C ILE A 195 -7.98 -11.91 4.23
N THR A 196 -6.93 -11.12 4.05
CA THR A 196 -7.03 -9.81 3.41
C THR A 196 -6.60 -9.87 1.95
N GLY A 197 -7.23 -9.08 1.10
CA GLY A 197 -6.92 -9.06 -0.32
C GLY A 197 -7.46 -7.84 -1.04
N ARG A 198 -7.51 -7.93 -2.38
CA ARG A 198 -7.94 -6.85 -3.28
C ARG A 198 -9.24 -7.19 -3.97
N LEU A 199 -9.99 -6.14 -4.29
CA LEU A 199 -11.08 -6.15 -5.26
C LEU A 199 -10.56 -5.61 -6.59
N MET A 200 -11.19 -5.98 -7.69
CA MET A 200 -10.76 -5.52 -9.02
C MET A 200 -11.06 -4.04 -9.25
N GLU A 201 -12.09 -3.52 -8.59
CA GLU A 201 -12.55 -2.15 -8.70
C GLU A 201 -11.66 -1.15 -7.98
N HIS A 202 -10.88 -1.61 -7.01
CA HIS A 202 -10.05 -0.72 -6.19
C HIS A 202 -8.56 -1.02 -6.28
N TYR A 203 -7.75 0.05 -6.27
CA TYR A 203 -6.30 -0.03 -6.33
C TYR A 203 -5.65 0.34 -4.99
N GLN A 204 -4.81 -0.56 -4.46
CA GLN A 204 -4.03 -0.38 -3.22
C GLN A 204 -4.91 0.10 -2.06
N SER A 205 -4.56 1.22 -1.40
CA SER A 205 -5.36 1.78 -0.29
C SER A 205 -6.70 2.38 -0.71
N GLY A 206 -7.03 2.36 -2.01
CA GLY A 206 -8.24 2.95 -2.55
C GLY A 206 -8.22 4.49 -2.66
N ALA A 207 -7.14 5.15 -2.24
CA ALA A 207 -7.08 6.61 -2.22
C ALA A 207 -7.42 7.27 -3.56
N GLN A 208 -7.04 6.67 -4.68
CA GLN A 208 -7.41 7.14 -6.03
C GLN A 208 -8.78 6.63 -6.45
N THR A 209 -8.99 5.32 -6.39
CA THR A 209 -10.16 4.66 -6.97
C THR A 209 -11.46 4.99 -6.25
N ARG A 210 -11.42 5.29 -4.95
CA ARG A 210 -12.57 5.81 -4.18
C ARG A 210 -12.99 7.23 -4.58
N ARG A 211 -12.25 7.89 -5.48
CA ARG A 211 -12.60 9.19 -6.10
C ARG A 211 -13.20 9.04 -7.50
N VAL A 212 -13.31 7.83 -8.00
CA VAL A 212 -13.88 7.54 -9.34
C VAL A 212 -15.30 7.01 -9.16
N ALA A 213 -16.30 7.82 -9.52
CA ALA A 213 -17.71 7.54 -9.25
C ALA A 213 -18.16 6.14 -9.70
N ALA A 214 -17.80 5.72 -10.92
CA ALA A 214 -18.17 4.40 -11.45
C ALA A 214 -17.58 3.24 -10.64
N LEU A 215 -16.37 3.39 -10.08
CA LEU A 215 -15.75 2.37 -9.25
C LEU A 215 -16.37 2.32 -7.85
N VAL A 216 -16.71 3.49 -7.31
CA VAL A 216 -17.44 3.60 -6.03
C VAL A 216 -18.84 3.01 -6.16
N GLU A 217 -19.56 3.27 -7.26
CA GLU A 217 -20.87 2.68 -7.50
C GLU A 217 -20.79 1.14 -7.57
N ALA A 218 -19.76 0.60 -8.22
CA ALA A 218 -19.55 -0.85 -8.33
C ALA A 218 -19.21 -1.51 -6.98
N ARG A 219 -18.41 -0.83 -6.15
CA ARG A 219 -17.97 -1.33 -4.83
C ARG A 219 -17.84 -0.19 -3.81
N PRO A 220 -18.97 0.25 -3.22
CA PRO A 220 -19.00 1.45 -2.37
C PRO A 220 -18.41 1.25 -0.97
N GLU A 221 -18.39 0.02 -0.47
CA GLU A 221 -18.08 -0.32 0.93
C GLU A 221 -17.29 -1.63 1.03
N ALA A 222 -16.63 -1.85 2.16
CA ALA A 222 -16.06 -3.15 2.49
C ALA A 222 -17.19 -4.15 2.77
N ARG A 223 -17.05 -5.38 2.27
CA ARG A 223 -17.94 -6.49 2.60
C ARG A 223 -17.14 -7.67 3.10
N LEU A 224 -17.60 -8.25 4.20
CA LEU A 224 -17.03 -9.48 4.73
C LEU A 224 -17.59 -10.66 3.96
N GLN A 225 -16.77 -11.33 3.16
CA GLN A 225 -17.18 -12.60 2.57
C GLN A 225 -17.08 -13.71 3.60
N LEU A 226 -18.15 -14.48 3.76
CA LEU A 226 -18.20 -15.64 4.62
C LEU A 226 -19.09 -16.76 4.04
N HIS A 227 -18.77 -18.01 4.41
CA HIS A 227 -19.50 -19.15 3.92
C HIS A 227 -20.92 -19.22 4.53
N PRO A 228 -21.98 -19.56 3.75
CA PRO A 228 -23.36 -19.60 4.25
C PRO A 228 -23.55 -20.48 5.50
N ALA A 229 -22.84 -21.61 5.59
CA ALA A 229 -22.91 -22.48 6.78
C ALA A 229 -22.33 -21.81 8.03
N ALA A 230 -21.27 -21.01 7.89
CA ALA A 230 -20.69 -20.26 9.00
C ALA A 230 -21.60 -19.10 9.44
N ALA A 231 -22.20 -18.41 8.47
CA ALA A 231 -23.16 -17.34 8.70
C ALA A 231 -24.41 -17.85 9.44
N ALA A 232 -25.00 -18.95 8.98
CA ALA A 232 -26.17 -19.57 9.60
C ALA A 232 -25.91 -20.00 11.05
N ALA A 233 -24.71 -20.52 11.34
CA ALA A 233 -24.32 -20.91 12.71
C ALA A 233 -24.26 -19.72 13.69
N GLN A 234 -24.19 -18.49 13.17
CA GLN A 234 -24.11 -17.25 13.94
C GLN A 234 -25.37 -16.36 13.78
N GLY A 235 -26.37 -16.84 13.04
CA GLY A 235 -27.60 -16.08 12.78
C GLY A 235 -27.41 -14.86 11.87
N ILE A 236 -26.41 -14.93 10.97
CA ILE A 236 -26.08 -13.86 10.03
C ILE A 236 -26.73 -14.17 8.67
N ALA A 237 -27.47 -13.21 8.11
CA ALA A 237 -28.01 -13.25 6.76
C ALA A 237 -27.13 -12.45 5.79
N ASP A 238 -27.35 -12.66 4.49
CA ASP A 238 -26.67 -11.86 3.45
C ASP A 238 -27.08 -10.40 3.54
N GLY A 239 -26.10 -9.50 3.50
CA GLY A 239 -26.30 -8.06 3.65
C GLY A 239 -26.44 -7.54 5.08
N ASP A 240 -26.49 -8.41 6.10
CA ASP A 240 -26.48 -7.98 7.49
C ASP A 240 -25.20 -7.26 7.89
N TYR A 241 -25.29 -6.28 8.79
CA TYR A 241 -24.11 -5.71 9.42
C TYR A 241 -23.52 -6.68 10.44
N VAL A 242 -22.21 -6.84 10.36
CA VAL A 242 -21.43 -7.70 11.25
C VAL A 242 -20.28 -6.92 11.87
N SER A 243 -19.96 -7.25 13.10
CA SER A 243 -18.77 -6.82 13.79
C SER A 243 -17.72 -7.93 13.75
N ILE A 244 -16.52 -7.58 13.31
CA ILE A 244 -15.36 -8.45 13.21
C ILE A 244 -14.31 -7.88 14.17
N SER A 245 -13.86 -8.69 15.11
CA SER A 245 -12.96 -8.19 16.16
C SER A 245 -11.84 -9.16 16.49
N ASN A 246 -10.77 -8.62 17.05
CA ASN A 246 -9.71 -9.31 17.74
C ASN A 246 -9.08 -8.39 18.79
N GLU A 247 -7.97 -8.81 19.40
CA GLU A 247 -7.27 -8.04 20.44
C GLU A 247 -6.72 -6.67 19.97
N ARG A 248 -6.66 -6.42 18.64
CA ARG A 248 -6.12 -5.17 18.05
C ARG A 248 -7.20 -4.16 17.73
N GLY A 249 -8.38 -4.63 17.40
CA GLY A 249 -9.45 -3.71 17.00
C GLY A 249 -10.72 -4.41 16.58
N GLU A 250 -11.61 -3.58 16.05
CA GLU A 250 -12.92 -3.96 15.54
C GLU A 250 -13.18 -3.27 14.20
N VAL A 251 -13.83 -3.99 13.30
CA VAL A 251 -14.29 -3.53 11.99
C VAL A 251 -15.75 -3.88 11.86
N ASN A 252 -16.55 -2.94 11.38
CA ASN A 252 -17.97 -3.12 11.14
C ASN A 252 -18.28 -2.94 9.64
N CYS A 253 -18.85 -3.97 9.01
CA CYS A 253 -19.19 -3.94 7.60
C CYS A 253 -20.37 -4.88 7.29
N ARG A 254 -20.83 -4.90 6.04
CA ARG A 254 -21.88 -5.84 5.60
C ARG A 254 -21.31 -7.22 5.31
N ALA A 255 -22.09 -8.24 5.62
CA ALA A 255 -21.83 -9.61 5.21
C ALA A 255 -22.15 -9.80 3.72
N GLU A 256 -21.33 -10.59 3.04
CA GLU A 256 -21.55 -11.10 1.68
C GLU A 256 -21.38 -12.63 1.71
N LEU A 257 -22.46 -13.36 1.51
CA LEU A 257 -22.41 -14.81 1.57
C LEU A 257 -21.87 -15.41 0.28
N SER A 258 -20.83 -16.25 0.38
CA SER A 258 -20.20 -16.89 -0.77
C SER A 258 -19.82 -18.34 -0.47
N THR A 259 -20.11 -19.25 -1.39
CA THR A 259 -19.64 -20.63 -1.36
C THR A 259 -18.21 -20.79 -1.85
N ASP A 260 -17.60 -19.73 -2.38
CA ASP A 260 -16.22 -19.75 -2.89
C ASP A 260 -15.18 -19.64 -1.77
N ILE A 261 -15.61 -19.37 -0.54
CA ILE A 261 -14.76 -19.31 0.65
C ILE A 261 -15.02 -20.52 1.56
N ARG A 262 -13.98 -20.97 2.29
CA ARG A 262 -14.10 -22.08 3.21
C ARG A 262 -14.89 -21.69 4.46
N PRO A 263 -15.63 -22.64 5.10
CA PRO A 263 -16.45 -22.34 6.29
C PRO A 263 -15.70 -21.73 7.48
N GLU A 264 -14.41 -22.03 7.65
CA GLU A 264 -13.56 -21.53 8.73
C GLU A 264 -12.77 -20.26 8.38
N THR A 265 -13.03 -19.72 7.18
CA THR A 265 -12.28 -18.57 6.64
C THR A 265 -13.23 -17.44 6.28
N VAL A 266 -12.76 -16.21 6.43
CA VAL A 266 -13.45 -15.00 5.97
C VAL A 266 -12.47 -14.13 5.17
N PHE A 267 -13.00 -13.36 4.23
CA PHE A 267 -12.21 -12.43 3.42
C PHE A 267 -12.72 -11.01 3.63
N LEU A 268 -11.79 -10.07 3.84
CA LEU A 268 -12.09 -8.65 3.93
C LEU A 268 -11.11 -7.86 3.04
N PRO A 269 -11.61 -7.01 2.12
CA PRO A 269 -10.74 -6.20 1.27
C PRO A 269 -10.09 -5.08 2.07
N PHE A 270 -8.83 -4.72 1.72
CA PHE A 270 -8.07 -3.71 2.47
C PHE A 270 -8.10 -2.29 1.88
N HIS A 271 -8.97 -2.04 0.89
CA HIS A 271 -9.04 -0.75 0.19
C HIS A 271 -9.77 0.35 0.95
N PHE A 272 -10.44 0.00 2.04
CA PHE A 272 -11.32 0.89 2.77
C PHE A 272 -10.65 1.38 4.05
N PRO A 273 -10.83 2.66 4.39
CA PRO A 273 -10.20 3.27 5.56
C PRO A 273 -11.08 3.21 6.80
N GLU A 274 -10.60 3.82 7.87
CA GLU A 274 -11.33 4.06 9.12
C GLU A 274 -11.94 2.77 9.69
N LEU A 275 -13.25 2.80 9.98
CA LEU A 275 -13.97 1.69 10.61
C LEU A 275 -14.11 0.44 9.73
N GLU A 276 -13.85 0.56 8.43
CA GLU A 276 -13.88 -0.55 7.47
C GLU A 276 -12.47 -1.08 7.14
N SER A 277 -11.43 -0.54 7.78
CA SER A 277 -10.05 -0.91 7.48
C SER A 277 -9.72 -2.31 8.00
N ALA A 278 -9.52 -3.27 7.07
CA ALA A 278 -9.10 -4.62 7.39
C ALA A 278 -7.78 -4.67 8.18
N ASN A 279 -6.91 -3.68 7.99
CA ASN A 279 -5.61 -3.61 8.66
C ASN A 279 -5.69 -3.22 10.15
N ARG A 280 -6.85 -2.83 10.65
CA ARG A 280 -7.10 -2.74 12.11
C ARG A 280 -7.10 -4.10 12.81
N LEU A 281 -7.25 -5.18 12.03
CA LEU A 281 -7.30 -6.56 12.51
C LEU A 281 -6.03 -7.36 12.18
N THR A 282 -5.10 -6.78 11.40
CA THR A 282 -3.87 -7.47 10.99
C THR A 282 -2.76 -7.28 12.02
N GLU A 283 -1.83 -8.23 12.06
CA GLU A 283 -0.73 -8.25 13.00
C GLU A 283 0.50 -7.54 12.42
N ALA A 284 1.17 -6.72 13.23
CA ALA A 284 2.43 -6.07 12.88
C ALA A 284 3.63 -7.06 12.92
N ALA A 285 3.39 -8.32 12.57
CA ALA A 285 4.45 -9.31 12.44
C ALA A 285 5.17 -9.16 11.10
N THR A 286 6.47 -9.39 11.10
CA THR A 286 7.29 -9.36 9.88
C THR A 286 8.03 -10.67 9.70
N ASP A 287 8.23 -11.05 8.44
CA ASP A 287 9.14 -12.14 8.11
C ASP A 287 10.57 -11.77 8.53
N PRO A 288 11.25 -12.60 9.33
CA PRO A 288 12.53 -12.24 9.92
C PRO A 288 13.69 -12.19 8.91
N ILE A 289 13.49 -12.66 7.68
CA ILE A 289 14.49 -12.62 6.61
C ILE A 289 14.26 -11.45 5.68
N SER A 290 13.02 -11.31 5.17
CA SER A 290 12.68 -10.29 4.20
C SER A 290 12.17 -8.99 4.82
N GLY A 291 11.78 -8.99 6.11
CA GLY A 291 11.08 -7.87 6.74
C GLY A 291 9.65 -7.65 6.22
N MET A 292 9.15 -8.54 5.37
CA MET A 292 7.82 -8.39 4.78
C MET A 292 6.72 -8.55 5.83
N PRO A 293 5.72 -7.66 5.89
CA PRO A 293 4.61 -7.77 6.82
C PRO A 293 3.74 -9.03 6.58
N GLU A 294 3.41 -9.73 7.63
CA GLU A 294 2.57 -10.93 7.61
C GLU A 294 1.07 -10.60 7.73
N PHE A 295 0.56 -9.65 6.97
CA PHE A 295 -0.81 -9.15 7.08
C PHE A 295 -1.86 -9.96 6.27
N LYS A 296 -1.51 -11.14 5.74
CA LYS A 296 -2.43 -11.96 4.92
C LYS A 296 -3.36 -12.84 5.73
N THR A 297 -3.02 -13.16 6.95
CA THR A 297 -3.84 -14.01 7.80
C THR A 297 -3.86 -13.50 9.24
N SER A 298 -5.06 -13.38 9.82
CA SER A 298 -5.26 -13.02 11.22
C SER A 298 -6.37 -13.89 11.82
N LYS A 299 -6.40 -14.02 13.14
CA LYS A 299 -7.55 -14.62 13.82
C LYS A 299 -8.56 -13.56 14.19
N VAL A 300 -9.82 -13.82 13.94
CA VAL A 300 -10.92 -12.90 14.22
C VAL A 300 -12.14 -13.66 14.75
N TRP A 301 -12.97 -12.96 15.49
CA TRP A 301 -14.31 -13.37 15.89
C TRP A 301 -15.33 -12.51 15.17
N ILE A 302 -16.49 -13.10 14.87
CA ILE A 302 -17.56 -12.42 14.13
C ILE A 302 -18.83 -12.54 14.96
N ARG A 303 -19.61 -11.48 14.98
CA ARG A 303 -20.96 -11.45 15.57
C ARG A 303 -21.87 -10.57 14.72
N PRO A 304 -23.19 -10.76 14.78
CA PRO A 304 -24.12 -9.73 14.29
C PRO A 304 -23.81 -8.37 14.95
N ALA A 305 -23.84 -7.30 14.19
CA ALA A 305 -23.63 -5.96 14.74
C ALA A 305 -24.82 -5.55 15.62
N ALA A 306 -24.54 -4.93 16.77
CA ALA A 306 -25.57 -4.31 17.57
C ALA A 306 -26.04 -2.98 16.93
N SER A 307 -27.24 -2.51 17.29
CA SER A 307 -27.80 -1.28 16.70
C SER A 307 -26.92 -0.03 16.87
N GLY A 308 -26.01 -0.02 17.86
CA GLY A 308 -25.04 1.05 18.08
C GLY A 308 -23.72 0.91 17.28
N ASP A 309 -23.48 -0.25 16.68
CA ASP A 309 -22.26 -0.54 15.92
C ASP A 309 -22.39 -0.11 14.45
N ILE A 310 -23.61 0.23 14.02
CA ILE A 310 -23.90 0.64 12.65
C ILE A 310 -23.62 2.14 12.54
N PRO A 311 -22.66 2.56 11.70
CA PRO A 311 -22.36 3.98 11.54
C PRO A 311 -23.57 4.77 11.09
N ALA A 312 -23.95 5.83 11.80
CA ALA A 312 -24.95 6.76 11.34
C ALA A 312 -24.46 7.38 10.01
N GLY A 313 -25.06 6.99 8.89
CA GLY A 313 -24.68 7.48 7.56
C GLY A 313 -23.60 6.66 6.87
N ALA A 314 -23.64 5.34 6.94
CA ALA A 314 -22.67 4.42 6.32
C ALA A 314 -22.43 4.63 4.80
N HIS A 315 -23.13 5.55 4.16
CA HIS A 315 -23.03 5.84 2.72
C HIS A 315 -22.56 7.27 2.39
N SER A 316 -22.25 8.15 3.36
CA SER A 316 -21.99 9.57 3.06
C SER A 316 -20.75 10.21 3.68
N GLY A 317 -19.98 9.49 4.51
CA GLY A 317 -19.02 10.16 5.41
C GLY A 317 -17.77 10.75 4.74
N ILE A 318 -17.21 10.15 3.71
CA ILE A 318 -15.95 10.59 3.10
C ILE A 318 -16.18 11.55 1.94
N GLN A 319 -17.21 11.34 1.11
CA GLN A 319 -17.53 12.29 0.02
C GLN A 319 -17.89 13.66 0.56
N ALA A 320 -18.61 13.77 1.69
CA ALA A 320 -19.00 15.05 2.25
C ALA A 320 -17.81 15.86 2.80
N ARG A 321 -16.80 15.23 3.39
CA ARG A 321 -15.63 15.94 3.92
C ARG A 321 -14.64 16.37 2.85
N VAL A 322 -14.43 15.53 1.81
CA VAL A 322 -13.53 15.87 0.70
C VAL A 322 -14.13 16.96 -0.18
N LEU A 323 -15.43 16.92 -0.49
CA LEU A 323 -16.12 17.96 -1.25
C LEU A 323 -16.19 19.28 -0.50
N GLN A 324 -16.35 19.28 0.83
CA GLN A 324 -16.31 20.50 1.63
C GLN A 324 -14.93 21.16 1.69
N ALA A 325 -13.84 20.37 1.62
CA ALA A 325 -12.47 20.90 1.55
C ALA A 325 -12.16 21.49 0.15
N GLU A 326 -12.74 20.94 -0.91
CA GLU A 326 -12.58 21.44 -2.29
C GLU A 326 -13.42 22.71 -2.54
N GLU A 327 -14.57 22.89 -1.88
CA GLU A 327 -15.39 24.12 -1.98
C GLU A 327 -14.84 25.30 -1.16
N THR A 328 -13.92 25.08 -0.24
CA THR A 328 -13.32 26.12 0.61
C THR A 328 -11.89 26.51 0.22
N SER A 329 -11.36 25.96 -0.87
CA SER A 329 -10.04 26.27 -1.48
C SER A 329 -10.22 26.96 -2.80
#